data_47c4165d5c5a06471e48505ef7727ccc
#
_entry.id   47c4165d5c5a06471e48505ef7727ccc
#
_cell.length_a   1.000
_cell.length_b   1.000
_cell.length_c   1.000
_cell.angle_alpha   90.00
_cell.angle_beta   90.00
_cell.angle_gamma   90.00
#
_symmetry.space_group_name_H-M   'P 1'
#
loop_
_entity.id
_entity.type
_entity.pdbx_description
1 polymer ?
#
loop_
_entity_poly.entity_id
_entity_poly.type
_entity_poly.pdbx_seq_one_letter_code
_entity_poly.pdbx_strand_id
1 'polypeptide(L)'
;MRYKPFALTAVAAVALTCMTQSASADRVVASAANAASSEDLMVERGDRGSAVRKIQRALGIPADGVFGAQTERAVKSFQRRKGLLVDGVVGPVTRGALGLEPFSRSAVRRSSSTVRIPRMLRLIAECESGGNPKAVSSGGTYRGKYQFSRGTWESLGGEGDPAEAAEWLQDRLALRLYRRSGSSPWPNCP
;
A
#
# COMPACT_ATOMS: atom_id res chain seq x y z
N MET A 1 -3.71 -56.57 61.74
CA MET A 1 -4.83 -57.52 61.55
C MET A 1 -5.68 -57.11 60.41
N ARG A 2 -5.92 -58.11 59.53
CA ARG A 2 -6.95 -58.24 58.47
C ARG A 2 -6.93 -57.30 57.32
N TYR A 3 -6.43 -57.66 56.18
CA TYR A 3 -6.95 -58.41 55.03
C TYR A 3 -8.44 -58.14 54.77
N LYS A 4 -8.89 -57.74 53.59
CA LYS A 4 -8.92 -58.40 52.29
C LYS A 4 -9.77 -57.58 51.27
N PRO A 5 -9.91 -58.03 50.04
CA PRO A 5 -9.60 -57.46 48.76
C PRO A 5 -10.79 -57.43 47.77
N PHE A 6 -10.49 -57.41 46.44
CA PHE A 6 -11.39 -57.69 45.27
C PHE A 6 -12.21 -56.51 44.81
N ALA A 7 -12.42 -56.25 43.57
CA ALA A 7 -12.17 -56.97 42.30
C ALA A 7 -12.39 -55.97 41.13
N LEU A 8 -11.64 -56.15 40.10
CA LEU A 8 -12.01 -56.51 38.71
C LEU A 8 -12.91 -55.55 37.90
N THR A 9 -12.31 -55.11 36.82
CA THR A 9 -12.77 -55.01 35.43
C THR A 9 -13.89 -54.02 35.06
N ALA A 10 -13.55 -53.11 34.22
CA ALA A 10 -14.24 -52.94 32.92
C ALA A 10 -13.35 -52.16 31.96
N VAL A 11 -12.94 -52.85 30.92
CA VAL A 11 -12.42 -52.29 29.68
C VAL A 11 -13.59 -51.66 28.96
N ALA A 12 -13.49 -50.37 28.69
CA ALA A 12 -14.35 -49.72 27.72
C ALA A 12 -13.47 -49.02 26.72
N ALA A 13 -13.35 -49.64 25.56
CA ALA A 13 -12.83 -49.04 24.37
C ALA A 13 -13.73 -47.86 23.97
N VAL A 14 -13.18 -46.67 23.92
CA VAL A 14 -13.86 -45.53 23.29
C VAL A 14 -13.11 -45.19 22.01
N ALA A 15 -13.86 -45.34 20.96
CA ALA A 15 -13.47 -45.12 19.58
C ALA A 15 -12.84 -43.77 19.32
N LEU A 16 -11.78 -43.85 18.54
CA LEU A 16 -11.10 -42.77 17.85
C LEU A 16 -12.09 -42.10 16.88
N THR A 17 -12.65 -40.95 17.26
CA THR A 17 -13.26 -40.04 16.30
C THR A 17 -12.23 -38.96 15.94
N CYS A 18 -11.54 -39.23 14.87
CA CYS A 18 -10.75 -38.27 14.13
C CYS A 18 -11.74 -37.30 13.47
N MET A 19 -12.03 -36.16 14.12
CA MET A 19 -12.71 -35.04 13.47
C MET A 19 -11.70 -34.05 13.01
N THR A 20 -11.56 -34.04 11.71
CA THR A 20 -10.89 -33.09 10.85
C THR A 20 -11.20 -31.64 11.22
N GLN A 21 -10.24 -30.94 11.82
CA GLN A 21 -10.23 -29.47 11.91
C GLN A 21 -9.27 -28.91 10.84
N SER A 22 -9.74 -28.86 9.61
CA SER A 22 -8.97 -28.29 8.49
C SER A 22 -9.63 -27.07 7.85
N ALA A 23 -10.35 -26.24 8.60
CA ALA A 23 -11.06 -25.10 8.02
C ALA A 23 -10.70 -23.72 8.58
N SER A 24 -9.75 -23.60 9.52
CA SER A 24 -9.47 -22.32 10.18
C SER A 24 -8.15 -21.67 9.80
N ALA A 25 -7.19 -22.41 9.22
CA ALA A 25 -5.88 -21.87 8.87
C ALA A 25 -5.91 -20.98 7.61
N ASP A 26 -6.70 -21.34 6.60
CA ASP A 26 -6.76 -20.59 5.33
C ASP A 26 -7.41 -19.20 5.46
N ARG A 27 -8.33 -19.02 6.41
CA ARG A 27 -8.95 -17.69 6.62
C ARG A 27 -8.03 -16.70 7.31
N VAL A 28 -7.13 -17.14 8.16
CA VAL A 28 -6.20 -16.27 8.90
C VAL A 28 -5.07 -15.79 8.01
N VAL A 29 -4.52 -16.66 7.15
CA VAL A 29 -3.46 -16.26 6.18
C VAL A 29 -4.01 -15.34 5.09
N ALA A 30 -5.25 -15.53 4.63
CA ALA A 30 -5.87 -14.63 3.66
C ALA A 30 -6.14 -13.24 4.24
N SER A 31 -6.44 -13.15 5.54
CA SER A 31 -6.64 -11.87 6.25
C SER A 31 -5.31 -11.12 6.44
N ALA A 32 -4.21 -11.81 6.77
CA ALA A 32 -2.90 -11.21 6.95
C ALA A 32 -2.29 -10.74 5.62
N ALA A 33 -2.43 -11.52 4.54
CA ALA A 33 -1.97 -11.13 3.21
C ALA A 33 -2.76 -9.92 2.64
N ASN A 34 -4.03 -9.77 3.02
CA ASN A 34 -4.85 -8.63 2.63
C ASN A 34 -4.55 -7.37 3.48
N ALA A 35 -4.08 -7.52 4.69
CA ALA A 35 -3.66 -6.42 5.57
C ALA A 35 -2.32 -5.81 5.11
N ALA A 36 -1.33 -6.64 4.75
CA ALA A 36 -0.03 -6.19 4.28
C ALA A 36 -0.09 -5.38 2.96
N SER A 37 -1.13 -5.58 2.16
CA SER A 37 -1.31 -4.85 0.89
C SER A 37 -2.16 -3.58 1.00
N SER A 38 -2.66 -3.21 2.17
CA SER A 38 -3.49 -2.02 2.38
C SER A 38 -2.69 -0.80 2.87
N GLU A 39 -1.49 -0.99 3.40
CA GLU A 39 -0.68 0.08 3.97
C GLU A 39 -0.15 1.07 2.92
N ASP A 40 0.13 0.60 1.72
CA ASP A 40 0.63 1.40 0.59
C ASP A 40 -0.45 2.09 -0.25
N LEU A 41 -1.71 2.03 0.15
CA LEU A 41 -2.77 2.57 -0.67
C LEU A 41 -2.79 4.10 -0.65
N MET A 42 -2.42 4.70 -1.76
CA MET A 42 -2.54 6.13 -2.01
C MET A 42 -3.88 6.45 -2.65
N VAL A 43 -4.50 7.55 -2.23
CA VAL A 43 -5.77 8.04 -2.75
C VAL A 43 -5.57 9.43 -3.35
N GLU A 44 -5.96 9.60 -4.61
CA GLU A 44 -5.72 10.82 -5.37
C GLU A 44 -6.87 11.19 -6.31
N ARG A 45 -6.70 12.28 -7.04
CA ARG A 45 -7.68 12.75 -8.03
C ARG A 45 -8.03 11.66 -9.04
N GLY A 46 -9.34 11.44 -9.19
CA GLY A 46 -9.92 10.38 -10.03
C GLY A 46 -10.40 9.17 -9.24
N ASP A 47 -9.90 8.95 -8.03
CA ASP A 47 -10.34 7.85 -7.18
C ASP A 47 -11.75 8.08 -6.64
N ARG A 48 -12.43 6.98 -6.30
CA ARG A 48 -13.79 6.99 -5.79
C ARG A 48 -13.97 5.93 -4.70
N GLY A 49 -14.96 6.12 -3.85
CA GLY A 49 -15.37 5.08 -2.90
C GLY A 49 -15.39 5.54 -1.45
N SER A 50 -15.48 4.56 -0.54
CA SER A 50 -15.62 4.81 0.89
C SER A 50 -14.37 5.46 1.50
N ALA A 51 -13.17 5.14 1.01
CA ALA A 51 -11.93 5.78 1.43
C ALA A 51 -11.94 7.29 1.12
N VAL A 52 -12.39 7.66 -0.09
CA VAL A 52 -12.53 9.08 -0.47
C VAL A 52 -13.52 9.80 0.45
N ARG A 53 -14.67 9.17 0.77
CA ARG A 53 -15.62 9.76 1.74
C ARG A 53 -15.02 9.97 3.13
N LYS A 54 -14.20 9.03 3.60
CA LYS A 54 -13.49 9.18 4.88
C LYS A 54 -12.54 10.39 4.86
N ILE A 55 -11.76 10.52 3.79
CA ILE A 55 -10.85 11.66 3.59
C ILE A 55 -11.63 12.98 3.57
N GLN A 56 -12.72 13.04 2.80
CA GLN A 56 -13.54 14.24 2.68
C GLN A 56 -14.14 14.67 4.03
N ARG A 57 -14.65 13.71 4.82
CA ARG A 57 -15.13 13.98 6.18
C ARG A 57 -14.03 14.51 7.08
N ALA A 58 -12.84 13.88 7.06
CA ALA A 58 -11.70 14.34 7.86
C ALA A 58 -11.22 15.75 7.45
N LEU A 59 -11.44 16.13 6.19
CA LEU A 59 -11.13 17.48 5.67
C LEU A 59 -12.26 18.48 5.90
N GLY A 60 -13.43 18.08 6.41
CA GLY A 60 -14.59 18.93 6.62
C GLY A 60 -15.26 19.42 5.33
N ILE A 61 -15.20 18.63 4.24
CA ILE A 61 -15.81 18.96 2.95
C ILE A 61 -16.92 17.96 2.60
N PRO A 62 -17.83 18.28 1.66
CA PRO A 62 -18.87 17.36 1.23
C PRO A 62 -18.30 16.00 0.83
N ALA A 63 -18.87 14.91 1.39
CA ALA A 63 -18.35 13.55 1.25
C ALA A 63 -19.11 12.79 0.16
N ASP A 64 -18.99 13.24 -1.09
CA ASP A 64 -19.60 12.63 -2.28
C ASP A 64 -18.93 11.31 -2.70
N GLY A 65 -17.72 11.06 -2.19
CA GLY A 65 -16.94 9.88 -2.50
C GLY A 65 -16.22 9.95 -3.84
N VAL A 66 -16.08 11.16 -4.42
CA VAL A 66 -15.33 11.41 -5.64
C VAL A 66 -14.15 12.33 -5.34
N PHE A 67 -12.93 11.84 -5.56
CA PHE A 67 -11.74 12.67 -5.39
C PHE A 67 -11.59 13.61 -6.61
N GLY A 68 -12.37 14.66 -6.62
CA GLY A 68 -12.34 15.70 -7.64
C GLY A 68 -11.38 16.83 -7.32
N ALA A 69 -11.42 17.89 -8.12
CA ALA A 69 -10.59 19.08 -7.93
C ALA A 69 -10.81 19.77 -6.58
N GLN A 70 -12.02 19.72 -6.02
CA GLN A 70 -12.31 20.26 -4.70
C GLN A 70 -11.56 19.49 -3.60
N THR A 71 -11.62 18.15 -3.64
CA THR A 71 -10.93 17.29 -2.69
C THR A 71 -9.42 17.47 -2.79
N GLU A 72 -8.87 17.52 -3.99
CA GLU A 72 -7.44 17.77 -4.23
C GLU A 72 -6.98 19.10 -3.61
N ARG A 73 -7.73 20.18 -3.84
CA ARG A 73 -7.41 21.50 -3.23
C ARG A 73 -7.44 21.44 -1.71
N ALA A 74 -8.44 20.77 -1.13
CA ALA A 74 -8.56 20.61 0.31
C ALA A 74 -7.38 19.79 0.91
N VAL A 75 -6.98 18.71 0.24
CA VAL A 75 -5.80 17.92 0.62
C VAL A 75 -4.53 18.77 0.56
N LYS A 76 -4.29 19.50 -0.54
CA LYS A 76 -3.12 20.40 -0.65
C LYS A 76 -3.10 21.47 0.41
N SER A 77 -4.26 22.04 0.75
CA SER A 77 -4.38 23.01 1.84
C SER A 77 -4.06 22.38 3.20
N PHE A 78 -4.57 21.19 3.47
CA PHE A 78 -4.26 20.43 4.68
C PHE A 78 -2.77 20.11 4.78
N GLN A 79 -2.17 19.61 3.71
CA GLN A 79 -0.74 19.29 3.64
C GLN A 79 0.12 20.52 3.96
N ARG A 80 -0.18 21.69 3.38
CA ARG A 80 0.52 22.95 3.73
C ARG A 80 0.43 23.29 5.21
N ARG A 81 -0.78 23.22 5.80
CA ARG A 81 -0.96 23.53 7.22
C ARG A 81 -0.22 22.58 8.15
N LYS A 82 0.01 21.34 7.71
CA LYS A 82 0.72 20.29 8.47
C LYS A 82 2.21 20.20 8.15
N GLY A 83 2.75 21.06 7.28
CA GLY A 83 4.15 20.98 6.85
C GLY A 83 4.49 19.72 6.04
N LEU A 84 3.47 19.10 5.43
CA LEU A 84 3.65 17.88 4.62
C LEU A 84 3.98 18.24 3.17
N LEU A 85 4.45 17.24 2.40
CA LEU A 85 4.60 17.36 0.97
C LEU A 85 3.25 17.75 0.32
N VAL A 86 3.21 18.89 -0.38
CA VAL A 86 1.98 19.46 -0.96
C VAL A 86 1.76 18.92 -2.38
N ASP A 87 1.35 17.68 -2.49
CA ASP A 87 1.14 16.99 -3.77
C ASP A 87 -0.34 16.71 -4.11
N GLY A 88 -1.21 16.84 -3.13
CA GLY A 88 -2.64 16.57 -3.30
C GLY A 88 -2.99 15.08 -3.25
N VAL A 89 -2.09 14.24 -2.76
CA VAL A 89 -2.29 12.79 -2.63
C VAL A 89 -2.37 12.40 -1.15
N VAL A 90 -3.30 11.54 -0.81
CA VAL A 90 -3.42 11.01 0.53
C VAL A 90 -2.71 9.66 0.59
N GLY A 91 -1.40 9.71 0.82
CA GLY A 91 -0.55 8.57 1.15
C GLY A 91 -0.52 8.28 2.64
N PRO A 92 0.31 7.32 3.11
CA PRO A 92 0.39 6.94 4.52
C PRO A 92 0.60 8.12 5.47
N VAL A 93 1.55 9.00 5.15
CA VAL A 93 1.87 10.19 5.98
C VAL A 93 0.69 11.15 6.05
N THR A 94 0.07 11.50 4.92
CA THR A 94 -1.10 12.40 4.90
C THR A 94 -2.30 11.76 5.58
N ARG A 95 -2.49 10.45 5.40
CA ARG A 95 -3.55 9.67 6.03
C ARG A 95 -3.39 9.65 7.55
N GLY A 96 -2.19 9.37 8.05
CA GLY A 96 -1.87 9.41 9.47
C GLY A 96 -2.12 10.79 10.08
N ALA A 97 -1.71 11.86 9.39
CA ALA A 97 -1.96 13.24 9.82
C ALA A 97 -3.45 13.62 9.83
N LEU A 98 -4.28 12.94 9.02
CA LEU A 98 -5.74 13.06 9.03
C LEU A 98 -6.40 12.20 10.13
N GLY A 99 -5.65 11.38 10.87
CA GLY A 99 -6.18 10.45 11.87
C GLY A 99 -6.98 9.29 11.26
N LEU A 100 -6.64 8.87 10.05
CA LEU A 100 -7.36 7.82 9.33
C LEU A 100 -6.58 6.50 9.34
N GLU A 101 -7.30 5.41 9.64
CA GLU A 101 -6.79 4.05 9.53
C GLU A 101 -6.42 3.68 8.09
N PRO A 102 -5.56 2.67 7.88
CA PRO A 102 -5.24 2.14 6.56
C PRO A 102 -6.48 1.80 5.73
N PHE A 103 -6.44 2.10 4.45
CA PHE A 103 -7.56 1.82 3.55
C PHE A 103 -7.43 0.44 2.91
N SER A 104 -8.50 -0.35 2.89
CA SER A 104 -8.54 -1.57 2.10
C SER A 104 -8.65 -1.25 0.60
N ARG A 105 -8.13 -2.14 -0.26
CA ARG A 105 -8.24 -2.00 -1.73
C ARG A 105 -9.69 -1.90 -2.20
N SER A 106 -10.62 -2.59 -1.54
CA SER A 106 -12.04 -2.52 -1.83
C SER A 106 -12.68 -1.16 -1.49
N ALA A 107 -12.04 -0.39 -0.60
CA ALA A 107 -12.51 0.94 -0.22
C ALA A 107 -12.20 2.03 -1.25
N VAL A 108 -11.32 1.74 -2.21
CA VAL A 108 -10.93 2.66 -3.28
C VAL A 108 -11.28 2.04 -4.63
N ARG A 109 -12.25 2.62 -5.32
CA ARG A 109 -12.46 2.37 -6.74
C ARG A 109 -11.61 3.36 -7.51
N ARG A 110 -10.59 2.86 -8.17
CA ARG A 110 -9.83 3.66 -9.12
C ARG A 110 -10.69 3.89 -10.34
N SER A 111 -10.78 5.13 -10.77
CA SER A 111 -11.18 5.40 -12.14
C SER A 111 -10.22 4.60 -13.02
N SER A 112 -10.74 3.83 -13.97
CA SER A 112 -9.94 3.02 -14.91
C SER A 112 -9.03 3.84 -15.84
N SER A 113 -8.79 5.11 -15.52
CA SER A 113 -7.68 5.86 -16.06
C SER A 113 -6.40 5.23 -15.51
N THR A 114 -5.89 4.25 -16.24
CA THR A 114 -4.48 3.88 -16.20
C THR A 114 -3.69 5.18 -15.99
N VAL A 115 -2.89 5.25 -14.94
CA VAL A 115 -2.00 6.41 -14.76
C VAL A 115 -1.26 6.55 -16.07
N ARG A 116 -1.62 7.55 -16.87
CA ARG A 116 -0.99 7.73 -18.18
C ARG A 116 0.42 8.22 -17.93
N ILE A 117 1.34 7.28 -17.90
CA ILE A 117 2.76 7.58 -17.74
C ILE A 117 3.21 8.37 -18.97
N PRO A 118 3.72 9.61 -18.82
CA PRO A 118 4.27 10.39 -19.91
C PRO A 118 5.33 9.59 -20.68
N ARG A 119 5.44 9.86 -22.00
CA ARG A 119 6.44 9.19 -22.84
C ARG A 119 7.86 9.32 -22.22
N MET A 120 8.20 10.49 -21.70
CA MET A 120 9.48 10.74 -21.08
C MET A 120 9.75 9.81 -19.89
N LEU A 121 8.80 9.62 -18.99
CA LEU A 121 8.98 8.68 -17.89
C LEU A 121 9.10 7.22 -18.33
N ARG A 122 8.50 6.83 -19.45
CA ARG A 122 8.74 5.49 -20.02
C ARG A 122 10.17 5.35 -20.54
N LEU A 123 10.69 6.39 -21.22
CA LEU A 123 12.07 6.41 -21.67
C LEU A 123 13.06 6.39 -20.49
N ILE A 124 12.77 7.13 -19.43
CA ILE A 124 13.57 7.10 -18.18
C ILE A 124 13.54 5.68 -17.56
N ALA A 125 12.37 5.05 -17.44
CA ALA A 125 12.28 3.70 -16.91
C ALA A 125 13.08 2.69 -17.71
N GLU A 126 13.01 2.80 -19.03
CA GLU A 126 13.79 1.95 -19.95
C GLU A 126 15.30 2.18 -19.79
N CYS A 127 15.72 3.44 -19.71
CA CYS A 127 17.11 3.82 -19.51
C CYS A 127 17.66 3.36 -18.15
N GLU A 128 16.91 3.53 -17.08
CA GLU A 128 17.35 3.26 -15.71
C GLU A 128 17.38 1.75 -15.34
N SER A 129 16.47 0.98 -15.90
CA SER A 129 16.30 -0.42 -15.47
C SER A 129 15.83 -1.38 -16.57
N GLY A 130 15.72 -0.92 -17.83
CA GLY A 130 15.00 -1.68 -18.86
C GLY A 130 13.52 -1.87 -18.52
N GLY A 131 12.92 -0.96 -17.75
CA GLY A 131 11.54 -1.05 -17.29
C GLY A 131 11.30 -2.06 -16.17
N ASN A 132 12.35 -2.66 -15.59
CA ASN A 132 12.23 -3.70 -14.57
C ASN A 132 11.91 -3.12 -13.18
N PRO A 133 10.73 -3.38 -12.60
CA PRO A 133 10.36 -2.86 -11.29
C PRO A 133 11.15 -3.48 -10.12
N LYS A 134 11.84 -4.59 -10.34
CA LYS A 134 12.65 -5.29 -9.33
C LYS A 134 14.15 -5.04 -9.49
N ALA A 135 14.55 -4.13 -10.35
CA ALA A 135 15.95 -3.83 -10.58
C ALA A 135 16.64 -3.28 -9.32
N VAL A 136 17.87 -3.72 -9.12
CA VAL A 136 18.75 -3.25 -8.05
C VAL A 136 20.10 -2.95 -8.68
N SER A 137 20.63 -1.73 -8.48
CA SER A 137 21.96 -1.38 -8.97
C SER A 137 23.04 -2.23 -8.32
N SER A 138 24.21 -2.36 -8.94
CA SER A 138 25.31 -3.20 -8.45
C SER A 138 25.74 -2.87 -7.02
N GLY A 139 25.63 -1.61 -6.60
CA GLY A 139 25.90 -1.16 -5.22
C GLY A 139 24.68 -1.19 -4.30
N GLY A 140 23.50 -1.63 -4.76
CA GLY A 140 22.27 -1.69 -3.95
C GLY A 140 21.66 -0.33 -3.60
N THR A 141 22.25 0.78 -4.03
CA THR A 141 21.83 2.14 -3.67
C THR A 141 20.56 2.57 -4.40
N TYR A 142 20.44 2.19 -5.67
CA TYR A 142 19.33 2.56 -6.53
C TYR A 142 18.47 1.35 -6.83
N ARG A 143 17.14 1.51 -6.74
CA ARG A 143 16.22 0.38 -6.70
C ARG A 143 14.92 0.67 -7.44
N GLY A 144 14.37 -0.39 -8.04
CA GLY A 144 13.10 -0.36 -8.74
C GLY A 144 13.20 0.19 -10.17
N LYS A 145 12.05 0.31 -10.81
CA LYS A 145 11.86 0.67 -12.23
C LYS A 145 12.53 2.00 -12.61
N TYR A 146 12.59 2.95 -11.70
CA TYR A 146 13.12 4.29 -11.89
C TYR A 146 14.41 4.55 -11.09
N GLN A 147 15.02 3.51 -10.58
CA GLN A 147 16.24 3.56 -9.79
C GLN A 147 16.21 4.64 -8.69
N PHE A 148 15.18 4.56 -7.85
CA PHE A 148 15.06 5.44 -6.69
C PHE A 148 16.16 5.16 -5.67
N SER A 149 16.77 6.21 -5.12
CA SER A 149 17.46 6.12 -3.84
C SER A 149 16.41 5.99 -2.70
N ARG A 150 16.78 5.36 -1.59
CA ARG A 150 15.88 5.23 -0.44
C ARG A 150 15.37 6.59 0.06
N GLY A 151 16.25 7.57 0.19
CA GLY A 151 15.86 8.92 0.64
C GLY A 151 14.89 9.62 -0.33
N THR A 152 15.10 9.49 -1.64
CA THR A 152 14.15 10.02 -2.63
C THR A 152 12.80 9.31 -2.52
N TRP A 153 12.80 7.98 -2.40
CA TRP A 153 11.61 7.17 -2.25
C TRP A 153 10.76 7.59 -1.04
N GLU A 154 11.39 7.68 0.12
CA GLU A 154 10.76 8.10 1.38
C GLU A 154 10.25 9.55 1.31
N SER A 155 11.02 10.47 0.72
CA SER A 155 10.60 11.87 0.54
C SER A 155 9.36 12.03 -0.34
N LEU A 156 9.09 11.06 -1.19
CA LEU A 156 7.89 10.98 -2.02
C LEU A 156 6.72 10.27 -1.34
N GLY A 157 6.92 9.77 -0.12
CA GLY A 157 5.93 9.03 0.65
C GLY A 157 5.88 7.54 0.31
N GLY A 158 6.94 7.00 -0.27
CA GLY A 158 7.16 5.56 -0.40
C GLY A 158 7.67 4.98 0.90
N GLU A 159 7.23 3.78 1.25
CA GLU A 159 7.68 3.01 2.41
C GLU A 159 8.44 1.76 1.95
N GLY A 160 9.36 1.27 2.77
CA GLY A 160 10.12 0.06 2.49
C GLY A 160 11.06 0.17 1.29
N ASP A 161 11.22 -0.94 0.58
CA ASP A 161 12.14 -1.05 -0.55
C ASP A 161 11.44 -0.70 -1.87
N PRO A 162 11.96 0.26 -2.65
CA PRO A 162 11.40 0.57 -3.96
C PRO A 162 11.26 -0.65 -4.90
N ALA A 163 12.22 -1.59 -4.87
CA ALA A 163 12.20 -2.77 -5.72
C ALA A 163 11.17 -3.82 -5.30
N GLU A 164 10.72 -3.80 -4.05
CA GLU A 164 9.66 -4.66 -3.54
C GLU A 164 8.27 -4.02 -3.67
N ALA A 165 8.24 -2.71 -3.91
CA ALA A 165 6.99 -1.99 -4.09
C ALA A 165 6.29 -2.36 -5.39
N ALA A 166 4.97 -2.34 -5.39
CA ALA A 166 4.18 -2.59 -6.59
C ALA A 166 4.54 -1.60 -7.71
N GLU A 167 4.64 -2.08 -8.95
CA GLU A 167 5.02 -1.27 -10.11
C GLU A 167 4.19 0.01 -10.27
N TRP A 168 2.88 -0.08 -10.06
CA TRP A 168 2.01 1.08 -10.12
C TRP A 168 2.36 2.18 -9.10
N LEU A 169 2.92 1.80 -7.94
CA LEU A 169 3.36 2.75 -6.92
C LEU A 169 4.66 3.42 -7.36
N GLN A 170 5.59 2.65 -7.92
CA GLN A 170 6.83 3.19 -8.50
C GLN A 170 6.52 4.18 -9.63
N ASP A 171 5.64 3.83 -10.56
CA ASP A 171 5.15 4.69 -11.65
C ASP A 171 4.55 6.01 -11.12
N ARG A 172 3.76 5.91 -10.06
CA ARG A 172 3.08 7.05 -9.43
C ARG A 172 4.09 8.00 -8.77
N LEU A 173 5.03 7.45 -8.00
CA LEU A 173 6.04 8.25 -7.33
C LEU A 173 7.03 8.88 -8.33
N ALA A 174 7.38 8.16 -9.40
CA ALA A 174 8.14 8.71 -10.51
C ALA A 174 7.40 9.87 -11.19
N LEU A 175 6.11 9.71 -11.46
CA LEU A 175 5.29 10.80 -12.04
C LEU A 175 5.22 12.02 -11.10
N ARG A 176 5.13 11.79 -9.79
CA ARG A 176 5.17 12.86 -8.79
C ARG A 176 6.50 13.60 -8.83
N LEU A 177 7.61 12.87 -8.81
CA LEU A 177 8.96 13.43 -8.90
C LEU A 177 9.16 14.21 -10.21
N TYR A 178 8.74 13.62 -11.32
CA TYR A 178 8.82 14.24 -12.64
C TYR A 178 8.00 15.55 -12.73
N ARG A 179 6.80 15.60 -12.18
CA ARG A 179 5.97 16.82 -12.14
C ARG A 179 6.61 17.95 -11.31
N ARG A 180 7.40 17.60 -10.31
CA ARG A 180 8.10 18.55 -9.44
C ARG A 180 9.41 19.06 -10.01
N SER A 181 10.17 18.17 -10.66
CA SER A 181 11.59 18.40 -10.98
C SER A 181 11.95 18.10 -12.44
N GLY A 182 10.98 17.76 -13.31
CA GLY A 182 11.27 17.32 -14.66
C GLY A 182 12.10 16.05 -14.69
N SER A 183 13.00 15.93 -15.67
CA SER A 183 13.95 14.81 -15.79
C SER A 183 15.23 14.99 -14.95
N SER A 184 15.43 16.13 -14.29
CA SER A 184 16.64 16.42 -13.51
C SER A 184 17.05 15.34 -12.49
N PRO A 185 16.12 14.59 -11.83
CA PRO A 185 16.48 13.49 -10.95
C PRO A 185 17.17 12.30 -11.66
N TRP A 186 17.10 12.25 -12.97
CA TRP A 186 17.66 11.19 -13.83
C TRP A 186 18.63 11.79 -14.86
N PRO A 187 19.80 12.30 -14.43
CA PRO A 187 20.67 13.13 -15.28
C PRO A 187 21.30 12.35 -16.44
N ASN A 188 21.37 11.03 -16.35
CA ASN A 188 21.95 10.17 -17.39
C ASN A 188 20.90 9.63 -18.38
N CYS A 189 19.62 9.99 -18.19
CA CYS A 189 18.51 9.57 -19.04
C CYS A 189 17.85 10.78 -19.72
N PRO A 190 17.18 10.61 -20.90
CA PRO A 190 16.61 11.72 -21.67
C PRO A 190 15.49 12.48 -20.94
#